data_a359a23a31c17bac30c358b97cac51fb
#
_entry.id   a359a23a31c17bac30c358b97cac51fb
#
_cell.length_a   1.000
_cell.length_b   1.000
_cell.length_c   1.000
_cell.angle_alpha   90.00
_cell.angle_beta   90.00
_cell.angle_gamma   90.00
#
_symmetry.space_group_name_H-M   'P 1'
#
loop_
_entity.id
_entity.type
_entity.pdbx_description
1 polymer ?
#
loop_
_entity_poly.entity_id
_entity_poly.type
_entity_poly.pdbx_seq_one_letter_code
_entity_poly.pdbx_strand_id
1 'polypeptide(L)'
;MLFFDIHTHKKASSENIFSIENKYPNDTYFTNPFSIGIHPWFIKQKNLAEELLIIEEKLKDKNCFALGECGLDKISSIDFELQKEVFKKQIQLSEKHQKPLIIHCVKAHQELVEIKKELNPSQVWIFHGFNKNFQVAESLIKNGIILSFGTAVIKNKNLQEIVSKVNISSLLLETDDAINYNIKEVYQKVSELKNIEVEELQQKIKQNFKNIFKR
;
A
#
# COMPACT_ATOMS: atom_id res chain seq x y z
N MET A 1 7.39 11.64 18.63
CA MET A 1 6.94 10.35 18.03
C MET A 1 7.07 10.40 16.52
N LEU A 2 7.12 9.23 15.82
CA LEU A 2 7.23 9.17 14.37
C LEU A 2 5.85 9.16 13.72
N PHE A 3 5.76 9.82 12.56
CA PHE A 3 4.68 9.64 11.61
C PHE A 3 5.10 8.54 10.62
N PHE A 4 4.22 7.58 10.35
CA PHE A 4 4.45 6.53 9.38
C PHE A 4 3.70 6.85 8.10
N ASP A 5 4.44 6.94 6.99
CA ASP A 5 3.97 7.13 5.63
C ASP A 5 4.29 5.84 4.86
N ILE A 6 3.28 4.96 4.70
CA ILE A 6 3.55 3.59 4.24
C ILE A 6 3.72 3.46 2.74
N HIS A 7 3.41 4.52 1.99
CA HIS A 7 3.57 4.56 0.55
C HIS A 7 3.74 5.99 0.06
N THR A 8 4.89 6.27 -0.54
CA THR A 8 5.17 7.58 -1.13
C THR A 8 6.14 7.47 -2.30
N HIS A 9 5.99 8.36 -3.29
CA HIS A 9 6.95 8.51 -4.40
C HIS A 9 8.07 9.51 -4.09
N LYS A 10 8.14 10.01 -2.86
CA LYS A 10 9.10 11.05 -2.44
C LYS A 10 9.96 10.57 -1.27
N LYS A 11 11.16 11.14 -1.18
CA LYS A 11 11.99 10.96 0.01
C LYS A 11 11.34 11.61 1.23
N ALA A 12 11.53 11.01 2.41
CA ALA A 12 11.13 11.61 3.68
C ALA A 12 11.71 13.03 3.81
N SER A 13 10.85 13.98 4.16
CA SER A 13 11.20 15.40 4.25
C SER A 13 11.66 15.82 5.65
N SER A 14 11.63 14.94 6.65
CA SER A 14 11.84 15.28 8.07
C SER A 14 12.23 14.05 8.87
N GLU A 15 13.12 14.23 9.88
CA GLU A 15 13.59 13.16 10.77
C GLU A 15 12.50 12.46 11.59
N ASN A 16 11.35 13.12 11.79
CA ASN A 16 10.22 12.53 12.51
C ASN A 16 9.19 11.86 11.60
N ILE A 17 9.53 11.59 10.34
CA ILE A 17 8.71 10.83 9.39
C ILE A 17 9.47 9.58 8.97
N PHE A 18 8.86 8.42 9.20
CA PHE A 18 9.28 7.16 8.58
C PHE A 18 8.46 6.92 7.34
N SER A 19 9.09 6.88 6.17
CA SER A 19 8.38 6.63 4.90
C SER A 19 8.91 5.41 4.19
N ILE A 20 8.02 4.66 3.53
CA ILE A 20 8.35 3.60 2.59
C ILE A 20 8.26 4.20 1.18
N GLU A 21 9.42 4.38 0.56
CA GLU A 21 9.53 4.95 -0.79
C GLU A 21 9.18 3.88 -1.84
N ASN A 22 8.25 4.16 -2.74
CA ASN A 22 7.94 3.25 -3.84
C ASN A 22 9.08 3.20 -4.85
N LYS A 23 9.48 1.99 -5.24
CA LYS A 23 10.55 1.72 -6.19
C LYS A 23 10.09 0.76 -7.29
N TYR A 24 10.69 0.95 -8.46
CA TYR A 24 10.51 0.08 -9.62
C TYR A 24 11.78 -0.74 -9.90
N PRO A 25 11.71 -1.87 -10.62
CA PRO A 25 12.89 -2.70 -10.93
C PRO A 25 14.03 -1.96 -11.61
N ASN A 26 13.73 -0.91 -12.37
CA ASN A 26 14.72 -0.09 -13.09
C ASN A 26 15.29 1.09 -12.27
N ASP A 27 14.88 1.26 -11.01
CA ASP A 27 15.46 2.28 -10.14
C ASP A 27 16.89 1.91 -9.73
N THR A 28 17.72 2.94 -9.48
CA THR A 28 19.15 2.76 -9.19
C THR A 28 19.50 2.97 -7.71
N TYR A 29 18.63 3.64 -6.92
CA TYR A 29 18.91 4.02 -5.55
C TYR A 29 17.92 3.41 -4.57
N PHE A 30 18.43 2.61 -3.61
CA PHE A 30 17.66 1.86 -2.60
C PHE A 30 18.18 2.10 -1.18
N THR A 31 18.53 3.35 -0.85
CA THR A 31 19.16 3.70 0.43
C THR A 31 18.17 3.92 1.58
N ASN A 32 16.93 4.30 1.28
CA ASN A 32 15.86 4.51 2.24
C ASN A 32 15.02 3.24 2.41
N PRO A 33 14.15 3.15 3.44
CA PRO A 33 13.09 2.14 3.45
C PRO A 33 12.26 2.21 2.18
N PHE A 34 12.04 1.07 1.52
CA PHE A 34 11.35 1.03 0.23
C PHE A 34 10.40 -0.17 0.09
N SER A 35 9.48 -0.05 -0.84
CA SER A 35 8.77 -1.15 -1.47
C SER A 35 9.21 -1.27 -2.93
N ILE A 36 9.13 -2.46 -3.51
CA ILE A 36 9.48 -2.68 -4.92
C ILE A 36 8.47 -3.61 -5.58
N GLY A 37 8.01 -3.25 -6.79
CA GLY A 37 7.05 -4.04 -7.53
C GLY A 37 6.95 -3.64 -9.01
N ILE A 38 6.16 -4.42 -9.76
CA ILE A 38 5.76 -4.10 -11.13
C ILE A 38 4.33 -3.56 -11.08
N HIS A 39 4.21 -2.24 -11.27
CA HIS A 39 2.92 -1.58 -11.35
C HIS A 39 2.15 -2.02 -12.61
N PRO A 40 0.82 -2.22 -12.58
CA PRO A 40 0.04 -2.69 -13.73
C PRO A 40 0.16 -1.80 -14.99
N TRP A 41 0.49 -0.52 -14.86
CA TRP A 41 0.70 0.37 -16.01
C TRP A 41 2.03 0.15 -16.73
N PHE A 42 3.02 -0.44 -16.07
CA PHE A 42 4.39 -0.53 -16.57
C PHE A 42 4.80 -1.95 -16.98
N ILE A 43 3.86 -2.89 -16.99
CA ILE A 43 4.12 -4.27 -17.41
C ILE A 43 4.59 -4.31 -18.86
N LYS A 44 5.78 -4.86 -19.07
CA LYS A 44 6.39 -5.13 -20.38
C LYS A 44 6.76 -6.59 -20.45
N GLN A 45 6.01 -7.36 -21.23
CA GLN A 45 6.19 -8.83 -21.30
C GLN A 45 7.63 -9.25 -21.60
N LYS A 46 8.33 -8.50 -22.47
CA LYS A 46 9.73 -8.78 -22.83
C LYS A 46 10.73 -8.65 -21.68
N ASN A 47 10.41 -7.83 -20.66
CA ASN A 47 11.30 -7.56 -19.52
C ASN A 47 10.86 -8.31 -18.26
N LEU A 48 9.69 -8.93 -18.27
CA LEU A 48 9.02 -9.44 -17.08
C LEU A 48 9.88 -10.41 -16.27
N ALA A 49 10.58 -11.33 -16.93
CA ALA A 49 11.43 -12.30 -16.26
C ALA A 49 12.60 -11.63 -15.53
N GLU A 50 13.24 -10.66 -16.16
CA GLU A 50 14.35 -9.90 -15.58
C GLU A 50 13.86 -9.01 -14.43
N GLU A 51 12.74 -8.30 -14.60
CA GLU A 51 12.16 -7.45 -13.55
C GLU A 51 11.77 -8.26 -12.30
N LEU A 52 11.20 -9.46 -12.46
CA LEU A 52 10.89 -10.35 -11.34
C LEU A 52 12.14 -10.85 -10.62
N LEU A 53 13.24 -11.13 -11.32
CA LEU A 53 14.53 -11.49 -10.70
C LEU A 53 15.11 -10.32 -9.90
N ILE A 54 15.05 -9.10 -10.43
CA ILE A 54 15.49 -7.89 -9.72
C ILE A 54 14.65 -7.69 -8.45
N ILE A 55 13.32 -7.82 -8.54
CA ILE A 55 12.45 -7.73 -7.36
C ILE A 55 12.86 -8.78 -6.33
N GLU A 56 13.01 -10.03 -6.75
CA GLU A 56 13.38 -11.12 -5.84
C GLU A 56 14.69 -10.86 -5.11
N GLU A 57 15.69 -10.30 -5.79
CA GLU A 57 16.96 -9.91 -5.18
C GLU A 57 16.77 -8.78 -4.16
N LYS A 58 16.00 -7.74 -4.52
CA LYS A 58 15.75 -6.59 -3.66
C LYS A 58 14.88 -6.91 -2.44
N LEU A 59 14.00 -7.91 -2.51
CA LEU A 59 13.22 -8.38 -1.37
C LEU A 59 14.08 -8.92 -0.22
N LYS A 60 15.34 -9.30 -0.49
CA LYS A 60 16.31 -9.73 0.53
C LYS A 60 16.95 -8.57 1.28
N ASP A 61 16.87 -7.34 0.72
CA ASP A 61 17.44 -6.16 1.36
C ASP A 61 16.71 -5.85 2.67
N LYS A 62 17.49 -5.51 3.72
CA LYS A 62 16.93 -5.08 5.01
C LYS A 62 16.07 -3.82 4.93
N ASN A 63 16.33 -2.94 3.95
CA ASN A 63 15.56 -1.73 3.72
C ASN A 63 14.30 -1.97 2.87
N CYS A 64 14.11 -3.18 2.31
CA CYS A 64 12.88 -3.55 1.63
C CYS A 64 11.81 -3.95 2.65
N PHE A 65 10.73 -3.18 2.74
CA PHE A 65 9.65 -3.38 3.70
C PHE A 65 8.47 -4.14 3.11
N ALA A 66 8.19 -3.98 1.83
CA ALA A 66 7.04 -4.57 1.15
C ALA A 66 7.35 -4.91 -0.31
N LEU A 67 6.56 -5.81 -0.88
CA LEU A 67 6.43 -5.94 -2.32
C LEU A 67 5.31 -5.01 -2.79
N GLY A 68 5.60 -4.15 -3.71
CA GLY A 68 4.67 -3.15 -4.26
C GLY A 68 5.42 -1.89 -4.72
N GLU A 69 4.77 -1.07 -5.45
CA GLU A 69 3.37 -1.06 -5.85
C GLU A 69 3.10 -2.11 -6.95
N CYS A 70 2.10 -2.95 -6.76
CA CYS A 70 1.68 -3.99 -7.69
C CYS A 70 0.16 -4.13 -7.66
N GLY A 71 -0.46 -4.84 -8.59
CA GLY A 71 -1.90 -5.06 -8.52
C GLY A 71 -2.62 -4.99 -9.86
N LEU A 72 -3.84 -4.42 -9.87
CA LEU A 72 -4.79 -4.50 -10.98
C LEU A 72 -5.41 -3.13 -11.31
N ASP A 73 -5.45 -2.78 -12.58
CA ASP A 73 -6.08 -1.55 -13.06
C ASP A 73 -6.84 -1.79 -14.38
N LYS A 74 -8.18 -1.77 -14.30
CA LYS A 74 -9.05 -1.97 -15.48
C LYS A 74 -9.11 -0.78 -16.43
N ILE A 75 -8.53 0.37 -16.05
CA ILE A 75 -8.43 1.53 -16.96
C ILE A 75 -7.08 1.61 -17.66
N SER A 76 -6.12 0.77 -17.26
CA SER A 76 -4.84 0.62 -17.96
C SER A 76 -5.07 0.04 -19.36
N SER A 77 -4.20 0.42 -20.30
CA SER A 77 -4.15 -0.17 -21.65
C SER A 77 -3.52 -1.57 -21.69
N ILE A 78 -2.90 -2.00 -20.60
CA ILE A 78 -2.28 -3.33 -20.48
C ILE A 78 -3.38 -4.39 -20.36
N ASP A 79 -3.24 -5.49 -21.11
CA ASP A 79 -4.18 -6.62 -21.05
C ASP A 79 -4.44 -7.07 -19.60
N PHE A 80 -5.70 -7.24 -19.25
CA PHE A 80 -6.11 -7.48 -17.88
C PHE A 80 -5.73 -8.88 -17.37
N GLU A 81 -5.73 -9.90 -18.28
CA GLU A 81 -5.28 -11.24 -17.92
C GLU A 81 -3.77 -11.26 -17.66
N LEU A 82 -3.00 -10.51 -18.47
CA LEU A 82 -1.57 -10.32 -18.22
C LEU A 82 -1.32 -9.63 -16.88
N GLN A 83 -2.11 -8.59 -16.52
CA GLN A 83 -2.00 -7.96 -15.20
C GLN A 83 -2.22 -8.98 -14.08
N LYS A 84 -3.25 -9.82 -14.17
CA LYS A 84 -3.53 -10.87 -13.17
C LYS A 84 -2.41 -11.90 -13.08
N GLU A 85 -1.84 -12.32 -14.22
CA GLU A 85 -0.69 -13.23 -14.24
C GLU A 85 0.52 -12.62 -13.51
N VAL A 86 0.87 -11.38 -13.83
CA VAL A 86 2.00 -10.67 -13.21
C VAL A 86 1.76 -10.43 -11.73
N PHE A 87 0.54 -10.09 -11.35
CA PHE A 87 0.17 -9.91 -9.95
C PHE A 87 0.29 -11.22 -9.15
N LYS A 88 -0.20 -12.35 -9.68
CA LYS A 88 -0.06 -13.68 -9.05
C LYS A 88 1.42 -14.07 -8.85
N LYS A 89 2.30 -13.78 -9.82
CA LYS A 89 3.75 -13.99 -9.66
C LYS A 89 4.34 -13.14 -8.53
N GLN A 90 3.91 -11.90 -8.40
CA GLN A 90 4.34 -11.03 -7.32
C GLN A 90 3.81 -11.48 -5.95
N ILE A 91 2.58 -12.01 -5.88
CA ILE A 91 2.05 -12.64 -4.65
C ILE A 91 2.95 -13.82 -4.23
N GLN A 92 3.37 -14.67 -5.16
CA GLN A 92 4.27 -15.79 -4.86
C GLN A 92 5.63 -15.31 -4.30
N LEU A 93 6.20 -14.24 -4.83
CA LEU A 93 7.42 -13.62 -4.29
C LEU A 93 7.20 -13.04 -2.89
N SER A 94 6.06 -12.38 -2.66
CA SER A 94 5.66 -11.87 -1.34
C SER A 94 5.61 -12.99 -0.29
N GLU A 95 4.97 -14.11 -0.62
CA GLU A 95 4.91 -15.30 0.25
C GLU A 95 6.31 -15.87 0.52
N LYS A 96 7.12 -16.09 -0.52
CA LYS A 96 8.47 -16.63 -0.44
C LYS A 96 9.38 -15.80 0.46
N HIS A 97 9.31 -14.48 0.37
CA HIS A 97 10.15 -13.54 1.10
C HIS A 97 9.50 -12.96 2.35
N GLN A 98 8.29 -13.40 2.69
CA GLN A 98 7.52 -12.97 3.87
C GLN A 98 7.36 -11.44 3.95
N LYS A 99 7.04 -10.80 2.83
CA LYS A 99 6.82 -9.35 2.73
C LYS A 99 5.35 -9.05 2.48
N PRO A 100 4.75 -8.07 3.18
CA PRO A 100 3.40 -7.63 2.86
C PRO A 100 3.35 -7.02 1.45
N LEU A 101 2.13 -6.94 0.87
CA LEU A 101 1.92 -6.30 -0.43
C LEU A 101 1.31 -4.91 -0.26
N ILE A 102 1.84 -3.94 -1.01
CA ILE A 102 1.22 -2.63 -1.25
C ILE A 102 0.55 -2.68 -2.63
N ILE A 103 -0.78 -2.58 -2.64
CA ILE A 103 -1.59 -2.96 -3.80
C ILE A 103 -2.28 -1.75 -4.41
N HIS A 104 -1.99 -1.50 -5.68
CA HIS A 104 -2.76 -0.65 -6.58
C HIS A 104 -4.01 -1.36 -7.06
N CYS A 105 -5.18 -0.74 -6.93
CA CYS A 105 -6.39 -1.35 -7.43
C CYS A 105 -7.43 -0.33 -7.93
N VAL A 106 -7.61 -0.29 -9.25
CA VAL A 106 -8.59 0.58 -9.91
C VAL A 106 -9.64 -0.24 -10.64
N LYS A 107 -10.92 -0.08 -10.23
CA LYS A 107 -12.10 -0.78 -10.79
C LYS A 107 -12.00 -2.33 -10.81
N ALA A 108 -11.13 -2.92 -10.00
CA ALA A 108 -10.81 -4.36 -9.98
C ALA A 108 -10.86 -4.97 -8.56
N HIS A 109 -11.57 -4.35 -7.61
CA HIS A 109 -11.59 -4.81 -6.21
C HIS A 109 -12.28 -6.17 -6.03
N GLN A 110 -13.19 -6.56 -6.90
CA GLN A 110 -13.82 -7.89 -6.88
C GLN A 110 -12.80 -8.95 -7.25
N GLU A 111 -12.11 -8.78 -8.37
CA GLU A 111 -11.06 -9.69 -8.83
C GLU A 111 -9.89 -9.76 -7.83
N LEU A 112 -9.57 -8.64 -7.17
CA LEU A 112 -8.59 -8.62 -6.10
C LEU A 112 -8.99 -9.57 -4.96
N VAL A 113 -10.24 -9.50 -4.51
CA VAL A 113 -10.78 -10.36 -3.45
C VAL A 113 -10.87 -11.82 -3.90
N GLU A 114 -11.25 -12.08 -5.15
CA GLU A 114 -11.30 -13.43 -5.75
C GLU A 114 -9.91 -14.08 -5.76
N ILE A 115 -8.87 -13.35 -6.24
CA ILE A 115 -7.49 -13.83 -6.25
C ILE A 115 -7.01 -14.09 -4.81
N LYS A 116 -7.35 -13.21 -3.86
CA LYS A 116 -6.97 -13.42 -2.46
C LYS A 116 -7.61 -14.71 -1.89
N LYS A 117 -8.86 -14.97 -2.19
CA LYS A 117 -9.55 -16.21 -1.77
C LYS A 117 -8.98 -17.45 -2.45
N GLU A 118 -8.71 -17.36 -3.76
CA GLU A 118 -8.14 -18.46 -4.56
C GLU A 118 -6.77 -18.88 -4.01
N LEU A 119 -5.88 -17.93 -3.78
CA LEU A 119 -4.50 -18.19 -3.38
C LEU A 119 -4.32 -18.35 -1.86
N ASN A 120 -5.25 -17.85 -1.06
CA ASN A 120 -5.22 -17.86 0.40
C ASN A 120 -3.84 -17.47 0.98
N PRO A 121 -3.28 -16.31 0.60
CA PRO A 121 -1.93 -15.92 0.99
C PRO A 121 -1.83 -15.62 2.49
N SER A 122 -0.67 -15.95 3.09
CA SER A 122 -0.37 -15.68 4.49
C SER A 122 0.07 -14.24 4.75
N GLN A 123 0.61 -13.56 3.74
CA GLN A 123 1.10 -12.20 3.87
C GLN A 123 -0.04 -11.18 3.85
N VAL A 124 0.18 -10.08 4.58
CA VAL A 124 -0.81 -9.00 4.67
C VAL A 124 -0.88 -8.23 3.34
N TRP A 125 -2.10 -7.95 2.90
CA TRP A 125 -2.39 -7.12 1.74
C TRP A 125 -2.82 -5.73 2.20
N ILE A 126 -2.20 -4.69 1.65
CA ILE A 126 -2.49 -3.29 1.91
C ILE A 126 -3.06 -2.68 0.62
N PHE A 127 -4.33 -2.31 0.63
CA PHE A 127 -4.94 -1.55 -0.45
C PHE A 127 -4.54 -0.08 -0.28
N HIS A 128 -3.58 0.39 -1.08
CA HIS A 128 -3.14 1.78 -1.00
C HIS A 128 -4.10 2.73 -1.72
N GLY A 129 -4.01 4.02 -1.43
CA GLY A 129 -4.82 5.05 -2.08
C GLY A 129 -6.33 4.83 -1.95
N PHE A 130 -6.81 4.24 -0.84
CA PHE A 130 -8.22 3.90 -0.74
C PHE A 130 -9.12 5.12 -0.91
N ASN A 131 -9.91 5.10 -1.99
CA ASN A 131 -10.87 6.15 -2.35
C ASN A 131 -12.10 5.53 -3.03
N LYS A 132 -12.81 4.65 -2.32
CA LYS A 132 -14.02 3.96 -2.77
C LYS A 132 -15.14 4.20 -1.77
N ASN A 133 -16.33 3.58 -1.97
CA ASN A 133 -17.45 3.66 -1.04
C ASN A 133 -17.27 2.73 0.17
N PHE A 134 -18.17 2.85 1.15
CA PHE A 134 -18.10 2.11 2.41
C PHE A 134 -18.29 0.59 2.21
N GLN A 135 -19.15 0.16 1.28
CA GLN A 135 -19.38 -1.26 0.99
C GLN A 135 -18.10 -1.94 0.47
N VAL A 136 -17.32 -1.23 -0.35
CA VAL A 136 -16.01 -1.73 -0.79
C VAL A 136 -15.03 -1.81 0.39
N ALA A 137 -15.00 -0.81 1.27
CA ALA A 137 -14.16 -0.83 2.47
C ALA A 137 -14.48 -2.04 3.36
N GLU A 138 -15.76 -2.26 3.67
CA GLU A 138 -16.22 -3.42 4.46
C GLU A 138 -15.83 -4.75 3.80
N SER A 139 -16.05 -4.88 2.49
CA SER A 139 -15.69 -6.08 1.75
C SER A 139 -14.20 -6.38 1.82
N LEU A 140 -13.34 -5.38 1.63
CA LEU A 140 -11.89 -5.53 1.69
C LEU A 140 -11.44 -5.94 3.11
N ILE A 141 -11.91 -5.24 4.13
CA ILE A 141 -11.58 -5.52 5.54
C ILE A 141 -12.05 -6.91 5.95
N LYS A 142 -13.27 -7.32 5.58
CA LYS A 142 -13.82 -8.66 5.85
C LYS A 142 -12.95 -9.77 5.22
N ASN A 143 -12.25 -9.47 4.13
CA ASN A 143 -11.31 -10.39 3.49
C ASN A 143 -9.85 -10.18 3.99
N GLY A 144 -9.65 -9.52 5.13
CA GLY A 144 -8.33 -9.36 5.76
C GLY A 144 -7.39 -8.44 4.98
N ILE A 145 -7.93 -7.46 4.24
CA ILE A 145 -7.15 -6.44 3.54
C ILE A 145 -7.15 -5.16 4.37
N ILE A 146 -5.96 -4.63 4.64
CA ILE A 146 -5.75 -3.35 5.34
C ILE A 146 -5.95 -2.22 4.34
N LEU A 147 -6.59 -1.13 4.77
CA LEU A 147 -6.78 0.05 3.93
C LEU A 147 -5.76 1.11 4.28
N SER A 148 -5.13 1.70 3.27
CA SER A 148 -4.28 2.89 3.45
C SER A 148 -4.99 4.12 2.89
N PHE A 149 -5.04 5.17 3.72
CA PHE A 149 -5.73 6.42 3.40
C PHE A 149 -4.71 7.53 3.17
N GLY A 150 -4.79 8.10 1.97
CA GLY A 150 -3.94 9.19 1.54
C GLY A 150 -4.57 10.58 1.75
N THR A 151 -3.95 11.58 1.14
CA THR A 151 -4.30 13.00 1.26
C THR A 151 -5.73 13.36 0.79
N ALA A 152 -6.38 12.49 0.02
CA ALA A 152 -7.78 12.65 -0.37
C ALA A 152 -8.72 12.78 0.84
N VAL A 153 -8.38 12.18 1.99
CA VAL A 153 -9.20 12.27 3.22
C VAL A 153 -9.38 13.71 3.71
N ILE A 154 -8.45 14.61 3.37
CA ILE A 154 -8.48 16.00 3.84
C ILE A 154 -9.70 16.75 3.28
N LYS A 155 -10.10 16.46 2.04
CA LYS A 155 -11.19 17.17 1.36
C LYS A 155 -12.43 16.32 1.03
N ASN A 156 -12.25 15.00 0.86
CA ASN A 156 -13.34 14.11 0.44
C ASN A 156 -14.22 13.71 1.63
N LYS A 157 -15.40 14.31 1.74
CA LYS A 157 -16.36 14.05 2.84
C LYS A 157 -16.82 12.60 2.92
N ASN A 158 -17.03 11.93 1.77
CA ASN A 158 -17.41 10.51 1.78
C ASN A 158 -16.29 9.65 2.37
N LEU A 159 -15.05 9.97 2.03
CA LEU A 159 -13.89 9.27 2.58
C LEU A 159 -13.71 9.55 4.08
N GLN A 160 -13.99 10.79 4.53
CA GLN A 160 -14.00 11.15 5.95
C GLN A 160 -15.02 10.31 6.74
N GLU A 161 -16.23 10.13 6.21
CA GLU A 161 -17.24 9.27 6.83
C GLU A 161 -16.78 7.81 6.91
N ILE A 162 -16.12 7.29 5.88
CA ILE A 162 -15.57 5.94 5.88
C ILE A 162 -14.49 5.81 6.94
N VAL A 163 -13.53 6.73 6.96
CA VAL A 163 -12.47 6.75 7.98
C VAL A 163 -13.05 6.79 9.39
N SER A 164 -14.08 7.60 9.66
CA SER A 164 -14.68 7.65 11.01
C SER A 164 -15.24 6.29 11.47
N LYS A 165 -15.79 5.48 10.55
CA LYS A 165 -16.42 4.17 10.82
C LYS A 165 -15.45 2.98 10.85
N VAL A 166 -14.40 2.99 10.01
CA VAL A 166 -13.44 1.87 9.90
C VAL A 166 -12.66 1.71 11.20
N ASN A 167 -12.46 0.46 11.65
CA ASN A 167 -11.63 0.21 12.83
C ASN A 167 -10.18 0.66 12.57
N ILE A 168 -9.60 1.34 13.56
CA ILE A 168 -8.25 1.89 13.44
C ILE A 168 -7.18 0.80 13.24
N SER A 169 -7.43 -0.43 13.72
CA SER A 169 -6.55 -1.58 13.50
C SER A 169 -6.51 -2.05 12.04
N SER A 170 -7.45 -1.61 11.21
CA SER A 170 -7.57 -1.98 9.79
C SER A 170 -7.11 -0.87 8.85
N LEU A 171 -6.45 0.18 9.37
CA LEU A 171 -6.01 1.30 8.54
C LEU A 171 -4.53 1.66 8.72
N LEU A 172 -3.97 2.19 7.65
CA LEU A 172 -2.66 2.83 7.56
C LEU A 172 -2.81 4.19 6.87
N LEU A 173 -1.76 4.99 6.88
CA LEU A 173 -1.74 6.33 6.31
C LEU A 173 -0.58 6.51 5.35
N GLU A 174 -0.77 7.33 4.32
CA GLU A 174 0.19 7.55 3.25
C GLU A 174 0.08 8.93 2.62
N THR A 175 1.06 9.30 1.78
CA THR A 175 0.99 10.50 0.95
C THR A 175 0.91 10.21 -0.55
N ASP A 176 1.34 9.02 -0.99
CA ASP A 176 1.41 8.64 -2.40
C ASP A 176 2.26 9.65 -3.22
N ASP A 177 1.73 10.19 -4.30
CA ASP A 177 2.36 11.22 -5.16
C ASP A 177 1.99 12.66 -4.78
N ALA A 178 1.23 12.87 -3.69
CA ALA A 178 0.67 14.16 -3.31
C ALA A 178 1.73 15.27 -3.20
N ILE A 179 1.46 16.42 -3.83
CA ILE A 179 2.36 17.59 -3.85
C ILE A 179 1.98 18.60 -2.76
N ASN A 180 0.68 18.75 -2.49
CA ASN A 180 0.15 19.87 -1.71
C ASN A 180 -0.03 19.58 -0.22
N TYR A 181 0.11 18.33 0.19
CA TYR A 181 -0.10 17.89 1.57
C TYR A 181 1.03 16.96 2.01
N ASN A 182 1.34 16.98 3.28
CA ASN A 182 2.28 16.07 3.90
C ASN A 182 1.54 15.08 4.82
N ILE A 183 2.25 14.06 5.27
CA ILE A 183 1.66 13.00 6.11
C ILE A 183 1.09 13.52 7.43
N LYS A 184 1.66 14.59 8.01
CA LYS A 184 1.17 15.16 9.28
C LYS A 184 -0.24 15.72 9.15
N GLU A 185 -0.56 16.33 8.00
CA GLU A 185 -1.91 16.84 7.71
C GLU A 185 -2.92 15.70 7.55
N VAL A 186 -2.49 14.55 7.00
CA VAL A 186 -3.33 13.33 6.94
C VAL A 186 -3.60 12.82 8.36
N TYR A 187 -2.57 12.74 9.23
CA TYR A 187 -2.74 12.36 10.63
C TYR A 187 -3.65 13.31 11.38
N GLN A 188 -3.47 14.63 11.22
CA GLN A 188 -4.33 15.63 11.84
C GLN A 188 -5.80 15.40 11.46
N LYS A 189 -6.07 15.24 10.17
CA LYS A 189 -7.44 14.99 9.70
C LYS A 189 -8.02 13.69 10.23
N VAL A 190 -7.24 12.61 10.23
CA VAL A 190 -7.71 11.31 10.72
C VAL A 190 -7.92 11.31 12.24
N SER A 191 -7.08 11.98 13.03
CA SER A 191 -7.26 12.12 14.48
C SER A 191 -8.57 12.85 14.81
N GLU A 192 -8.88 13.94 14.10
CA GLU A 192 -10.17 14.64 14.21
C GLU A 192 -11.36 13.70 13.92
N LEU A 193 -11.30 12.92 12.83
CA LEU A 193 -12.36 11.99 12.43
C LEU A 193 -12.53 10.83 13.40
N LYS A 194 -11.48 10.44 14.07
CA LYS A 194 -11.47 9.38 15.10
C LYS A 194 -11.77 9.89 16.51
N ASN A 195 -11.83 11.21 16.68
CA ASN A 195 -12.00 11.86 17.98
C ASN A 195 -10.96 11.39 19.01
N ILE A 196 -9.69 11.39 18.62
CA ILE A 196 -8.52 11.07 19.44
C ILE A 196 -7.40 12.08 19.18
N GLU A 197 -6.45 12.18 20.11
CA GLU A 197 -5.26 13.01 19.92
C GLU A 197 -4.32 12.44 18.84
N VAL A 198 -3.54 13.33 18.17
CA VAL A 198 -2.61 12.92 17.12
C VAL A 198 -1.58 11.93 17.65
N GLU A 199 -1.10 12.13 18.88
CA GLU A 199 -0.13 11.27 19.55
C GLU A 199 -0.69 9.85 19.79
N GLU A 200 -1.96 9.74 20.14
CA GLU A 200 -2.64 8.45 20.27
C GLU A 200 -2.77 7.76 18.91
N LEU A 201 -3.14 8.50 17.87
CA LEU A 201 -3.19 7.98 16.51
C LEU A 201 -1.82 7.47 16.06
N GLN A 202 -0.75 8.23 16.30
CA GLN A 202 0.62 7.80 15.98
C GLN A 202 0.98 6.48 16.66
N GLN A 203 0.61 6.27 17.92
CA GLN A 203 0.85 5.01 18.63
C GLN A 203 0.08 3.85 17.99
N LYS A 204 -1.19 4.04 17.64
CA LYS A 204 -2.03 3.02 17.01
C LYS A 204 -1.52 2.65 15.61
N ILE A 205 -1.17 3.63 14.78
CA ILE A 205 -0.60 3.39 13.45
C ILE A 205 0.78 2.72 13.56
N LYS A 206 1.62 3.14 14.52
CA LYS A 206 2.89 2.45 14.81
C LYS A 206 2.67 0.97 15.18
N GLN A 207 1.64 0.66 15.96
CA GLN A 207 1.33 -0.72 16.31
C GLN A 207 0.86 -1.51 15.08
N ASN A 208 -0.02 -0.95 14.25
CA ASN A 208 -0.42 -1.56 12.99
C ASN A 208 0.79 -1.81 12.09
N PHE A 209 1.68 -0.81 11.95
CA PHE A 209 2.91 -0.93 11.19
C PHE A 209 3.77 -2.11 11.68
N LYS A 210 4.03 -2.19 12.99
CA LYS A 210 4.81 -3.28 13.57
C LYS A 210 4.20 -4.66 13.32
N ASN A 211 2.88 -4.78 13.46
CA ASN A 211 2.17 -6.05 13.25
C ASN A 211 2.24 -6.50 11.78
N ILE A 212 2.16 -5.55 10.84
CA ILE A 212 2.12 -5.84 9.40
C ILE A 212 3.53 -6.11 8.86
N PHE A 213 4.48 -5.23 9.16
CA PHE A 213 5.84 -5.31 8.61
C PHE A 213 6.79 -6.15 9.48
N LYS A 214 6.32 -6.63 10.65
CA LYS A 214 7.07 -7.50 11.59
C LYS A 214 8.42 -6.92 12.00
N ARG A 215 8.46 -5.61 12.31
CA ARG A 215 9.68 -4.84 12.63
C ARG A 215 9.50 -3.87 13.79
#